data_02c12925400f895ba47abd6cb54ff8dd
#
_entry.id   02c12925400f895ba47abd6cb54ff8dd
#
_cell.length_a   1.000
_cell.length_b   1.000
_cell.length_c   1.000
_cell.angle_alpha   90.00
_cell.angle_beta   90.00
_cell.angle_gamma   90.00
#
_symmetry.space_group_name_H-M   'P 1'
#
loop_
_entity.id
_entity.type
_entity.pdbx_description
1 polymer ?
#
loop_
_entity_poly.entity_id
_entity_poly.type
_entity_poly.pdbx_seq_one_letter_code
_entity_poly.pdbx_strand_id
1 'polypeptide(L)'
;MTASAAETVCRVMVFARAPGEAKTRLIPALGTAGAAALHRRLVMHCVRAARDSRLGPVELWCAPDTGDPFFLECERRLGASLHPQGEGDLGARMQRAFESALALSPRAILVGSDIPALSAQYLRDSDRALRRGDDAVIGPAEDGGYVLIGLSRCDAALFRKIPWGGSEVLAETRRRIAALAWRATELPALWDVDRPEDLERLPEEMRESFMPAASGTGARNESGTPRNRGGLP
;
A
#
# COMPACT_ATOMS: atom_id res chain seq x y z
N MET A 1 -2.54 -35.57 13.44
CA MET A 1 -3.29 -35.17 12.22
C MET A 1 -2.56 -33.98 11.65
N THR A 2 -1.83 -34.14 10.56
CA THR A 2 -1.15 -33.05 9.87
C THR A 2 -2.22 -32.23 9.13
N ALA A 3 -2.38 -30.96 9.51
CA ALA A 3 -3.24 -30.02 8.75
C ALA A 3 -2.81 -30.05 7.28
N SER A 4 -3.78 -30.16 6.38
CA SER A 4 -3.53 -30.11 4.93
C SER A 4 -2.79 -28.81 4.59
N ALA A 5 -1.85 -28.83 3.65
CA ALA A 5 -1.13 -27.64 3.19
C ALA A 5 -2.09 -26.52 2.77
N ALA A 6 -3.29 -26.84 2.31
CA ALA A 6 -4.35 -25.89 1.97
C ALA A 6 -4.89 -25.11 3.19
N GLU A 7 -4.88 -25.71 4.40
CA GLU A 7 -5.37 -25.06 5.63
C GLU A 7 -4.40 -24.00 6.19
N THR A 8 -3.18 -23.98 5.71
CA THR A 8 -2.14 -23.05 6.19
C THR A 8 -1.98 -21.80 5.32
N VAL A 9 -2.56 -21.79 4.14
CA VAL A 9 -2.37 -20.72 3.14
C VAL A 9 -3.26 -19.52 3.45
N CYS A 10 -2.69 -18.31 3.38
CA CYS A 10 -3.41 -17.04 3.41
C CYS A 10 -3.07 -16.26 2.14
N ARG A 11 -4.08 -15.83 1.38
CA ARG A 11 -3.87 -14.99 0.20
C ARG A 11 -3.66 -13.54 0.62
N VAL A 12 -2.65 -12.89 0.04
CA VAL A 12 -2.37 -11.47 0.29
C VAL A 12 -2.68 -10.67 -0.96
N MET A 13 -3.67 -9.81 -0.87
CA MET A 13 -4.15 -8.95 -1.94
C MET A 13 -3.65 -7.52 -1.75
N VAL A 14 -3.02 -6.95 -2.76
CA VAL A 14 -2.61 -5.55 -2.79
C VAL A 14 -3.49 -4.80 -3.78
N PHE A 15 -4.21 -3.77 -3.32
CA PHE A 15 -5.02 -2.92 -4.19
C PHE A 15 -4.21 -1.74 -4.68
N ALA A 16 -4.09 -1.59 -6.01
CA ALA A 16 -3.35 -0.49 -6.62
C ALA A 16 -4.09 0.11 -7.81
N ARG A 17 -3.89 1.42 -8.01
CA ARG A 17 -4.25 2.13 -9.24
C ARG A 17 -3.06 2.18 -10.18
N ALA A 18 -3.32 2.38 -11.47
CA ALA A 18 -2.27 2.65 -12.44
C ALA A 18 -1.50 3.94 -12.07
N PRO A 19 -0.17 3.98 -12.27
CA PRO A 19 0.62 5.20 -12.09
C PRO A 19 0.10 6.30 -13.04
N GLY A 20 -0.10 7.50 -12.52
CA GLY A 20 -0.70 8.60 -13.27
C GLY A 20 -2.17 8.88 -12.91
N GLU A 21 -2.88 7.87 -12.42
CA GLU A 21 -4.23 8.02 -11.87
C GLU A 21 -4.24 8.14 -10.33
N ALA A 22 -3.09 7.92 -9.69
CA ALA A 22 -2.91 7.95 -8.26
C ALA A 22 -2.11 9.19 -7.82
N LYS A 23 -2.23 9.54 -6.53
CA LYS A 23 -1.39 10.59 -5.90
C LYS A 23 -1.53 11.98 -6.51
N THR A 24 -2.70 12.32 -7.05
CA THR A 24 -2.94 13.65 -7.64
C THR A 24 -2.75 14.80 -6.65
N ARG A 25 -2.98 14.56 -5.34
CA ARG A 25 -2.74 15.55 -4.27
C ARG A 25 -1.25 15.84 -4.06
N LEU A 26 -0.36 14.96 -4.49
CA LEU A 26 1.09 15.16 -4.41
C LEU A 26 1.69 15.87 -5.64
N ILE A 27 0.93 16.02 -6.72
CA ILE A 27 1.39 16.68 -7.95
C ILE A 27 1.92 18.09 -7.71
N PRO A 28 1.29 18.96 -6.86
CA PRO A 28 1.84 20.27 -6.57
C PRO A 28 3.24 20.25 -5.96
N ALA A 29 3.58 19.22 -5.18
CA ALA A 29 4.88 19.09 -4.52
C ALA A 29 5.93 18.35 -5.36
N LEU A 30 5.50 17.34 -6.15
CA LEU A 30 6.41 16.41 -6.83
C LEU A 30 6.37 16.52 -8.36
N GLY A 31 5.42 17.24 -8.92
CA GLY A 31 5.07 17.13 -10.33
C GLY A 31 4.42 15.78 -10.68
N THR A 32 3.85 15.68 -11.88
CA THR A 32 3.17 14.45 -12.32
C THR A 32 4.12 13.24 -12.36
N ALA A 33 5.34 13.43 -12.88
CA ALA A 33 6.32 12.35 -12.96
C ALA A 33 6.79 11.89 -11.58
N GLY A 34 7.05 12.81 -10.65
CA GLY A 34 7.46 12.49 -9.28
C GLY A 34 6.36 11.78 -8.50
N ALA A 35 5.10 12.23 -8.61
CA ALA A 35 3.97 11.57 -7.97
C ALA A 35 3.78 10.13 -8.49
N ALA A 36 3.89 9.92 -9.82
CA ALA A 36 3.82 8.61 -10.42
C ALA A 36 5.00 7.71 -9.99
N ALA A 37 6.22 8.24 -9.92
CA ALA A 37 7.40 7.50 -9.47
C ALA A 37 7.26 7.06 -8.01
N LEU A 38 6.81 7.93 -7.12
CA LEU A 38 6.54 7.60 -5.73
C LEU A 38 5.48 6.50 -5.62
N HIS A 39 4.37 6.64 -6.35
CA HIS A 39 3.30 5.63 -6.34
C HIS A 39 3.82 4.25 -6.77
N ARG A 40 4.57 4.17 -7.88
CA ARG A 40 5.20 2.91 -8.33
C ARG A 40 6.06 2.29 -7.23
N ARG A 41 6.85 3.10 -6.54
CA ARG A 41 7.72 2.63 -5.45
C ARG A 41 6.93 2.08 -4.27
N LEU A 42 5.87 2.77 -3.86
CA LEU A 42 4.99 2.35 -2.78
C LEU A 42 4.27 1.03 -3.11
N VAL A 43 3.69 0.91 -4.31
CA VAL A 43 3.09 -0.35 -4.77
C VAL A 43 4.10 -1.50 -4.73
N MET A 44 5.30 -1.31 -5.29
CA MET A 44 6.34 -2.34 -5.28
C MET A 44 6.80 -2.69 -3.86
N HIS A 45 6.84 -1.72 -2.94
CA HIS A 45 7.14 -1.96 -1.53
C HIS A 45 6.08 -2.86 -0.89
N CYS A 46 4.79 -2.54 -1.06
CA CYS A 46 3.70 -3.33 -0.50
C CYS A 46 3.66 -4.76 -1.07
N VAL A 47 3.88 -4.93 -2.39
CA VAL A 47 3.95 -6.26 -3.01
C VAL A 47 5.17 -7.05 -2.52
N ARG A 48 6.33 -6.40 -2.29
CA ARG A 48 7.50 -7.07 -1.69
C ARG A 48 7.21 -7.50 -0.25
N ALA A 49 6.63 -6.63 0.57
CA ALA A 49 6.25 -6.98 1.95
C ALA A 49 5.28 -8.17 1.97
N ALA A 50 4.31 -8.21 1.04
CA ALA A 50 3.40 -9.33 0.87
C ALA A 50 4.14 -10.63 0.53
N ARG A 51 5.03 -10.60 -0.46
CA ARG A 51 5.85 -11.75 -0.84
C ARG A 51 6.75 -12.23 0.30
N ASP A 52 7.43 -11.30 0.97
CA ASP A 52 8.39 -11.60 2.04
C ASP A 52 7.69 -12.06 3.33
N SER A 53 6.37 -11.88 3.44
CA SER A 53 5.55 -12.47 4.50
C SER A 53 5.50 -14.00 4.42
N ARG A 54 5.62 -14.56 3.21
CA ARG A 54 5.54 -16.00 2.91
C ARG A 54 4.24 -16.67 3.38
N LEU A 55 3.15 -15.92 3.41
CA LEU A 55 1.84 -16.43 3.86
C LEU A 55 1.15 -17.28 2.80
N GLY A 56 1.40 -17.02 1.52
CA GLY A 56 0.80 -17.71 0.40
C GLY A 56 0.89 -16.91 -0.90
N PRO A 57 -0.01 -17.15 -1.86
CA PRO A 57 -0.08 -16.38 -3.09
C PRO A 57 -0.27 -14.89 -2.85
N VAL A 58 0.44 -14.08 -3.65
CA VAL A 58 0.31 -12.63 -3.65
C VAL A 58 -0.43 -12.21 -4.91
N GLU A 59 -1.48 -11.43 -4.74
CA GLU A 59 -2.36 -10.94 -5.81
C GLU A 59 -2.28 -9.42 -5.86
N LEU A 60 -2.03 -8.86 -7.04
CA LEU A 60 -2.10 -7.42 -7.29
C LEU A 60 -3.44 -7.13 -8.00
N TRP A 61 -4.34 -6.47 -7.26
CA TRP A 61 -5.64 -6.08 -7.76
C TRP A 61 -5.56 -4.68 -8.36
N CYS A 62 -5.71 -4.60 -9.67
CA CYS A 62 -5.37 -3.46 -10.51
C CYS A 62 -6.61 -2.64 -10.89
N ALA A 63 -6.48 -1.32 -10.90
CA ALA A 63 -7.46 -0.40 -11.45
C ALA A 63 -6.75 0.61 -12.40
N PRO A 64 -7.36 0.96 -13.55
CA PRO A 64 -8.67 0.52 -14.02
C PRO A 64 -8.71 -0.94 -14.48
N ASP A 65 -7.59 -1.49 -14.98
CA ASP A 65 -7.43 -2.84 -15.49
C ASP A 65 -6.01 -3.38 -15.23
N THR A 66 -5.69 -4.54 -15.75
CA THR A 66 -4.38 -5.21 -15.57
C THR A 66 -3.36 -4.91 -16.68
N GLY A 67 -3.74 -4.12 -17.69
CA GLY A 67 -2.93 -3.91 -18.91
C GLY A 67 -1.83 -2.87 -18.77
N ASP A 68 -1.79 -2.11 -17.66
CA ASP A 68 -0.74 -1.11 -17.47
C ASP A 68 0.65 -1.78 -17.41
N PRO A 69 1.66 -1.27 -18.19
CA PRO A 69 3.01 -1.82 -18.22
C PRO A 69 3.66 -1.97 -16.84
N PHE A 70 3.29 -1.11 -15.88
CA PHE A 70 3.79 -1.20 -14.51
C PHE A 70 3.26 -2.44 -13.78
N PHE A 71 2.00 -2.79 -13.95
CA PHE A 71 1.44 -4.00 -13.35
C PHE A 71 2.09 -5.25 -13.93
N LEU A 72 2.30 -5.29 -15.25
CA LEU A 72 3.05 -6.37 -15.91
C LEU A 72 4.51 -6.45 -15.41
N GLU A 73 5.13 -5.32 -15.08
CA GLU A 73 6.45 -5.30 -14.43
C GLU A 73 6.39 -5.92 -13.02
N CYS A 74 5.36 -5.60 -12.23
CA CYS A 74 5.17 -6.19 -10.89
C CYS A 74 4.99 -7.71 -10.96
N GLU A 75 4.17 -8.19 -11.88
CA GLU A 75 3.98 -9.63 -12.11
C GLU A 75 5.33 -10.31 -12.45
N ARG A 76 6.04 -9.81 -13.47
CA ARG A 76 7.30 -10.40 -13.92
C ARG A 76 8.39 -10.38 -12.84
N ARG A 77 8.52 -9.28 -12.09
CA ARG A 77 9.62 -9.08 -11.12
C ARG A 77 9.33 -9.61 -9.74
N LEU A 78 8.08 -9.61 -9.33
CA LEU A 78 7.68 -9.91 -7.95
C LEU A 78 6.81 -11.17 -7.85
N GLY A 79 6.36 -11.73 -8.98
CA GLY A 79 5.57 -12.95 -9.00
C GLY A 79 4.15 -12.79 -8.47
N ALA A 80 3.62 -11.56 -8.43
CA ALA A 80 2.25 -11.30 -8.05
C ALA A 80 1.31 -11.60 -9.23
N SER A 81 0.24 -12.36 -9.02
CA SER A 81 -0.79 -12.54 -10.06
C SER A 81 -1.65 -11.29 -10.19
N LEU A 82 -1.97 -10.91 -11.42
CA LEU A 82 -2.77 -9.71 -11.70
C LEU A 82 -4.26 -10.01 -11.75
N HIS A 83 -5.04 -9.20 -11.06
CA HIS A 83 -6.50 -9.30 -11.01
C HIS A 83 -7.12 -7.91 -11.24
N PRO A 84 -8.19 -7.78 -12.06
CA PRO A 84 -8.88 -6.51 -12.18
C PRO A 84 -9.75 -6.25 -10.94
N GLN A 85 -9.71 -5.03 -10.38
CA GLN A 85 -10.64 -4.66 -9.30
C GLN A 85 -12.09 -4.67 -9.77
N GLY A 86 -12.31 -4.41 -11.06
CA GLY A 86 -13.63 -4.33 -11.67
C GLY A 86 -14.37 -3.04 -11.30
N GLU A 87 -15.66 -3.00 -11.63
CA GLU A 87 -16.51 -1.84 -11.45
C GLU A 87 -17.09 -1.74 -10.03
N GLY A 88 -17.72 -0.59 -9.75
CA GLY A 88 -18.36 -0.29 -8.47
C GLY A 88 -17.50 0.57 -7.54
N ASP A 89 -18.03 0.84 -6.35
CA ASP A 89 -17.30 1.54 -5.31
C ASP A 89 -16.21 0.66 -4.68
N LEU A 90 -15.41 1.25 -3.79
CA LEU A 90 -14.33 0.52 -3.12
C LEU A 90 -14.84 -0.72 -2.37
N GLY A 91 -16.02 -0.61 -1.73
CA GLY A 91 -16.63 -1.73 -1.01
C GLY A 91 -16.99 -2.91 -1.91
N ALA A 92 -17.61 -2.65 -3.05
CA ALA A 92 -17.95 -3.67 -4.03
C ALA A 92 -16.69 -4.37 -4.60
N ARG A 93 -15.61 -3.60 -4.82
CA ARG A 93 -14.33 -4.13 -5.28
C ARG A 93 -13.66 -5.01 -4.22
N MET A 94 -13.64 -4.57 -2.97
CA MET A 94 -13.10 -5.36 -1.85
C MET A 94 -13.91 -6.63 -1.60
N GLN A 95 -15.25 -6.54 -1.61
CA GLN A 95 -16.11 -7.72 -1.47
C GLN A 95 -15.80 -8.77 -2.52
N ARG A 96 -15.71 -8.38 -3.79
CA ARG A 96 -15.36 -9.27 -4.91
C ARG A 96 -14.01 -9.94 -4.73
N ALA A 97 -13.00 -9.17 -4.30
CA ALA A 97 -11.68 -9.69 -4.05
C ALA A 97 -11.67 -10.73 -2.92
N PHE A 98 -12.36 -10.45 -1.82
CA PHE A 98 -12.49 -11.40 -0.71
C PHE A 98 -13.27 -12.66 -1.10
N GLU A 99 -14.37 -12.53 -1.82
CA GLU A 99 -15.14 -13.69 -2.31
C GLU A 99 -14.27 -14.59 -3.20
N SER A 100 -13.49 -13.99 -4.10
CA SER A 100 -12.54 -14.73 -4.95
C SER A 100 -11.45 -15.42 -4.15
N ALA A 101 -10.80 -14.70 -3.23
CA ALA A 101 -9.67 -15.22 -2.46
C ALA A 101 -10.10 -16.31 -1.46
N LEU A 102 -11.23 -16.10 -0.77
CA LEU A 102 -11.74 -17.05 0.23
C LEU A 102 -12.38 -18.30 -0.38
N ALA A 103 -12.73 -18.29 -1.66
CA ALA A 103 -13.10 -19.50 -2.38
C ALA A 103 -11.91 -20.47 -2.57
N LEU A 104 -10.67 -19.95 -2.48
CA LEU A 104 -9.44 -20.69 -2.74
C LEU A 104 -8.54 -20.86 -1.50
N SER A 105 -8.85 -20.16 -0.41
CA SER A 105 -8.01 -20.12 0.80
C SER A 105 -8.86 -19.83 2.04
N PRO A 106 -8.56 -20.41 3.18
CA PRO A 106 -9.33 -20.19 4.41
C PRO A 106 -9.19 -18.77 4.98
N ARG A 107 -8.23 -18.00 4.51
CA ARG A 107 -7.95 -16.64 4.98
C ARG A 107 -7.44 -15.78 3.83
N ALA A 108 -7.81 -14.51 3.86
CA ALA A 108 -7.32 -13.52 2.93
C ALA A 108 -7.03 -12.20 3.65
N ILE A 109 -5.99 -11.50 3.23
CA ILE A 109 -5.60 -10.18 3.73
C ILE A 109 -5.57 -9.23 2.54
N LEU A 110 -6.24 -8.10 2.65
CA LEU A 110 -6.21 -7.03 1.66
C LEU A 110 -5.53 -5.81 2.27
N VAL A 111 -4.57 -5.25 1.53
CA VAL A 111 -3.85 -4.03 1.89
C VAL A 111 -3.94 -2.99 0.77
N GLY A 112 -3.89 -1.72 1.15
CA GLY A 112 -3.62 -0.63 0.22
C GLY A 112 -2.19 -0.68 -0.33
N SER A 113 -1.90 0.21 -1.26
CA SER A 113 -0.57 0.32 -1.90
C SER A 113 0.26 1.51 -1.43
N ASP A 114 -0.22 2.26 -0.46
CA ASP A 114 0.29 3.58 -0.10
C ASP A 114 0.94 3.62 1.29
N ILE A 115 1.39 2.48 1.80
CA ILE A 115 1.75 2.25 3.20
C ILE A 115 3.28 2.03 3.32
N PRO A 116 4.08 3.08 3.57
CA PRO A 116 5.53 2.95 3.67
C PRO A 116 6.00 2.05 4.83
N ALA A 117 5.21 2.02 5.92
CA ALA A 117 5.51 1.24 7.12
C ALA A 117 5.02 -0.21 7.05
N LEU A 118 4.38 -0.64 5.93
CA LEU A 118 3.95 -2.02 5.78
C LEU A 118 5.15 -2.97 5.80
N SER A 119 5.10 -3.97 6.65
CA SER A 119 6.15 -4.98 6.77
C SER A 119 5.60 -6.39 6.62
N ALA A 120 6.48 -7.32 6.25
CA ALA A 120 6.15 -8.74 6.24
C ALA A 120 5.71 -9.24 7.64
N GLN A 121 6.25 -8.64 8.72
CA GLN A 121 5.86 -9.00 10.08
C GLN A 121 4.42 -8.57 10.38
N TYR A 122 4.02 -7.36 9.97
CA TYR A 122 2.65 -6.87 10.15
C TYR A 122 1.62 -7.77 9.47
N LEU A 123 1.93 -8.27 8.27
CA LEU A 123 1.10 -9.25 7.57
C LEU A 123 1.05 -10.60 8.29
N ARG A 124 2.18 -11.08 8.83
CA ARG A 124 2.20 -12.32 9.63
C ARG A 124 1.39 -12.18 10.93
N ASP A 125 1.41 -11.02 11.56
CA ASP A 125 0.61 -10.76 12.77
C ASP A 125 -0.88 -10.75 12.45
N SER A 126 -1.27 -10.22 11.28
CA SER A 126 -2.64 -10.30 10.75
C SER A 126 -3.09 -11.75 10.56
N ASP A 127 -2.30 -12.58 9.85
CA ASP A 127 -2.63 -13.98 9.65
C ASP A 127 -2.68 -14.76 10.97
N ARG A 128 -1.81 -14.43 11.92
CA ARG A 128 -1.80 -15.06 13.25
C ARG A 128 -3.09 -14.82 14.01
N ALA A 129 -3.67 -13.63 13.92
CA ALA A 129 -4.96 -13.33 14.55
C ALA A 129 -6.09 -14.15 13.91
N LEU A 130 -6.15 -14.20 12.57
CA LEU A 130 -7.13 -15.03 11.84
C LEU A 130 -6.98 -16.52 12.19
N ARG A 131 -5.73 -17.02 12.30
CA ARG A 131 -5.46 -18.42 12.71
C ARG A 131 -5.93 -18.73 14.15
N ARG A 132 -5.98 -17.74 15.03
CA ARG A 132 -6.52 -17.89 16.40
C ARG A 132 -8.04 -17.89 16.45
N GLY A 133 -8.69 -17.79 15.30
CA GLY A 133 -10.14 -17.87 15.14
C GLY A 133 -10.83 -16.49 15.12
N ASP A 134 -10.10 -15.42 14.85
CA ASP A 134 -10.74 -14.15 14.53
C ASP A 134 -11.39 -14.23 13.14
N ASP A 135 -12.56 -13.62 13.01
CA ASP A 135 -13.28 -13.52 11.73
C ASP A 135 -12.71 -12.39 10.88
N ALA A 136 -12.22 -11.33 11.55
CA ALA A 136 -11.63 -10.17 10.92
C ALA A 136 -10.38 -9.68 11.66
N VAL A 137 -9.47 -9.06 10.91
CA VAL A 137 -8.35 -8.27 11.44
C VAL A 137 -8.33 -6.93 10.74
N ILE A 138 -8.13 -5.86 11.49
CA ILE A 138 -8.04 -4.51 10.93
C ILE A 138 -6.67 -3.92 11.28
N GLY A 139 -6.02 -3.33 10.30
CA GLY A 139 -4.91 -2.41 10.46
C GLY A 139 -5.42 -0.98 10.29
N PRO A 140 -5.69 -0.25 11.39
CA PRO A 140 -6.18 1.11 11.31
C PRO A 140 -5.22 2.03 10.55
N ALA A 141 -5.78 3.04 9.85
CA ALA A 141 -5.05 4.18 9.34
C ALA A 141 -5.16 5.38 10.28
N GLU A 142 -4.16 6.26 10.26
CA GLU A 142 -4.17 7.47 11.11
C GLU A 142 -5.27 8.47 10.71
N ASP A 143 -5.77 8.39 9.48
CA ASP A 143 -6.80 9.28 8.92
C ASP A 143 -8.25 8.88 9.26
N GLY A 144 -8.45 7.79 10.02
CA GLY A 144 -9.77 7.26 10.36
C GLY A 144 -10.31 6.20 9.41
N GLY A 145 -9.52 5.78 8.44
CA GLY A 145 -9.72 4.61 7.60
C GLY A 145 -8.99 3.37 8.13
N TYR A 146 -8.67 2.47 7.24
CA TYR A 146 -7.78 1.36 7.50
C TYR A 146 -6.90 1.07 6.28
N VAL A 147 -5.66 0.69 6.54
CA VAL A 147 -4.67 0.31 5.54
C VAL A 147 -4.71 -1.19 5.21
N LEU A 148 -5.27 -1.97 6.13
CA LEU A 148 -5.36 -3.42 6.03
C LEU A 148 -6.70 -3.91 6.58
N ILE A 149 -7.29 -4.88 5.89
CA ILE A 149 -8.36 -5.73 6.42
C ILE A 149 -8.04 -7.18 6.06
N GLY A 150 -8.09 -8.07 7.05
CA GLY A 150 -7.97 -9.53 6.88
C GLY A 150 -9.25 -10.22 7.28
N LEU A 151 -9.65 -11.25 6.56
CA LEU A 151 -10.89 -11.98 6.78
C LEU A 151 -10.68 -13.49 6.69
N SER A 152 -11.41 -14.26 7.51
CA SER A 152 -11.58 -15.71 7.39
C SER A 152 -12.93 -16.10 6.77
N ARG A 153 -13.84 -15.16 6.63
CA ARG A 153 -15.14 -15.27 5.93
C ARG A 153 -15.56 -13.91 5.40
N CYS A 154 -16.40 -13.88 4.38
CA CYS A 154 -16.88 -12.65 3.77
C CYS A 154 -18.38 -12.50 3.95
N ASP A 155 -18.82 -11.30 4.32
CA ASP A 155 -20.23 -10.91 4.32
C ASP A 155 -20.40 -9.56 3.64
N ALA A 156 -21.33 -9.47 2.72
CA ALA A 156 -21.62 -8.24 1.97
C ALA A 156 -21.99 -7.05 2.88
N ALA A 157 -22.57 -7.31 4.06
CA ALA A 157 -22.92 -6.27 5.01
C ALA A 157 -21.70 -5.48 5.49
N LEU A 158 -20.51 -6.08 5.44
CA LEU A 158 -19.28 -5.42 5.84
C LEU A 158 -18.87 -4.28 4.89
N PHE A 159 -19.27 -4.35 3.62
CA PHE A 159 -18.77 -3.46 2.56
C PHE A 159 -19.81 -2.51 1.97
N ARG A 160 -21.09 -2.85 2.06
CA ARG A 160 -22.16 -2.08 1.40
C ARG A 160 -22.46 -0.75 2.09
N LYS A 161 -22.62 0.32 1.29
CA LYS A 161 -23.06 1.64 1.78
C LYS A 161 -22.16 2.22 2.88
N ILE A 162 -20.85 2.04 2.75
CA ILE A 162 -19.87 2.76 3.55
C ILE A 162 -19.49 4.06 2.81
N PRO A 163 -19.39 5.21 3.47
CA PRO A 163 -18.92 6.44 2.86
C PRO A 163 -17.39 6.40 2.70
N TRP A 164 -16.94 5.62 1.70
CA TRP A 164 -15.51 5.42 1.45
C TRP A 164 -14.74 6.72 1.25
N GLY A 165 -13.52 6.79 1.79
CA GLY A 165 -12.64 7.96 1.71
C GLY A 165 -12.87 9.01 2.79
N GLY A 166 -13.77 8.76 3.74
CA GLY A 166 -13.99 9.60 4.91
C GLY A 166 -13.35 9.05 6.18
N SER A 167 -13.20 9.90 7.20
CA SER A 167 -12.65 9.53 8.51
C SER A 167 -13.51 8.57 9.33
N GLU A 168 -14.76 8.35 8.92
CA GLU A 168 -15.73 7.49 9.60
C GLU A 168 -15.69 6.03 9.15
N VAL A 169 -14.86 5.68 8.15
CA VAL A 169 -14.81 4.35 7.55
C VAL A 169 -14.48 3.27 8.59
N LEU A 170 -13.48 3.51 9.43
CA LEU A 170 -13.08 2.58 10.49
C LEU A 170 -14.19 2.40 11.54
N ALA A 171 -14.79 3.50 11.98
CA ALA A 171 -15.87 3.45 12.96
C ALA A 171 -17.09 2.69 12.43
N GLU A 172 -17.44 2.90 11.15
CA GLU A 172 -18.52 2.15 10.49
C GLU A 172 -18.19 0.68 10.37
N THR A 173 -16.97 0.33 9.97
CA THR A 173 -16.52 -1.07 9.84
C THR A 173 -16.57 -1.79 11.18
N ARG A 174 -16.12 -1.14 12.28
CA ARG A 174 -16.25 -1.69 13.65
C ARG A 174 -17.71 -1.98 14.03
N ARG A 175 -18.63 -1.06 13.73
CA ARG A 175 -20.06 -1.26 14.00
C ARG A 175 -20.61 -2.47 13.26
N ARG A 176 -20.22 -2.68 12.01
CA ARG A 176 -20.67 -3.81 11.19
C ARG A 176 -20.10 -5.14 11.66
N ILE A 177 -18.82 -5.17 12.02
CA ILE A 177 -18.19 -6.35 12.63
C ILE A 177 -18.94 -6.74 13.90
N ALA A 178 -19.27 -5.78 14.76
CA ALA A 178 -20.04 -6.02 15.96
C ALA A 178 -21.47 -6.52 15.65
N ALA A 179 -22.15 -5.93 14.65
CA ALA A 179 -23.47 -6.35 14.22
C ALA A 179 -23.51 -7.78 13.63
N LEU A 180 -22.41 -8.21 13.01
CA LEU A 180 -22.23 -9.57 12.52
C LEU A 180 -21.84 -10.55 13.63
N ALA A 181 -21.65 -10.09 14.86
CA ALA A 181 -21.13 -10.85 15.99
C ALA A 181 -19.79 -11.54 15.66
N TRP A 182 -18.95 -10.88 14.86
CA TRP A 182 -17.63 -11.36 14.49
C TRP A 182 -16.59 -11.03 15.54
N ARG A 183 -15.67 -11.96 15.76
CA ARG A 183 -14.45 -11.69 16.51
C ARG A 183 -13.48 -10.93 15.63
N ALA A 184 -12.90 -9.87 16.18
CA ALA A 184 -11.92 -9.08 15.45
C ALA A 184 -10.77 -8.63 16.35
N THR A 185 -9.57 -8.62 15.77
CA THR A 185 -8.37 -8.00 16.36
C THR A 185 -8.01 -6.75 15.55
N GLU A 186 -7.63 -5.69 16.24
CA GLU A 186 -7.00 -4.51 15.63
C GLU A 186 -5.50 -4.55 15.90
N LEU A 187 -4.74 -4.28 14.86
CA LEU A 187 -3.29 -4.11 14.91
C LEU A 187 -2.92 -2.65 15.21
N PRO A 188 -1.65 -2.35 15.55
CA PRO A 188 -1.18 -0.98 15.63
C PRO A 188 -1.48 -0.19 14.36
N ALA A 189 -1.91 1.07 14.52
CA ALA A 189 -2.20 1.93 13.37
C ALA A 189 -0.94 2.16 12.53
N LEU A 190 -1.13 2.23 11.21
CA LEU A 190 -0.12 2.65 10.27
C LEU A 190 -0.59 3.94 9.58
N TRP A 191 0.34 4.59 8.89
CA TRP A 191 0.05 5.77 8.09
C TRP A 191 0.23 5.46 6.59
N ASP A 192 -0.47 6.20 5.77
CA ASP A 192 -0.37 6.17 4.33
C ASP A 192 0.11 7.52 3.78
N VAL A 193 0.64 7.52 2.57
CA VAL A 193 1.13 8.74 1.91
C VAL A 193 0.02 9.28 1.03
N ASP A 194 -0.63 10.36 1.45
CA ASP A 194 -1.72 10.96 0.67
C ASP A 194 -1.52 12.47 0.42
N ARG A 195 -0.78 13.16 1.29
CA ARG A 195 -0.60 14.62 1.26
C ARG A 195 0.87 15.01 1.21
N PRO A 196 1.20 16.25 0.79
CA PRO A 196 2.58 16.73 0.77
C PRO A 196 3.30 16.62 2.12
N GLU A 197 2.59 16.81 3.23
CA GLU A 197 3.15 16.71 4.58
C GLU A 197 3.66 15.30 4.91
N ASP A 198 3.06 14.28 4.29
CA ASP A 198 3.46 12.88 4.50
C ASP A 198 4.83 12.57 3.90
N LEU A 199 5.29 13.40 2.94
CA LEU A 199 6.58 13.19 2.27
C LEU A 199 7.76 13.32 3.23
N GLU A 200 7.64 14.15 4.26
CA GLU A 200 8.69 14.34 5.28
C GLU A 200 8.87 13.09 6.16
N ARG A 201 7.83 12.29 6.31
CA ARG A 201 7.82 11.05 7.10
C ARG A 201 8.42 9.86 6.36
N LEU A 202 8.59 9.98 5.03
CA LEU A 202 9.13 8.88 4.23
C LEU A 202 10.58 8.56 4.62
N PRO A 203 10.96 7.27 4.70
CA PRO A 203 12.36 6.85 4.80
C PRO A 203 13.20 7.45 3.65
N GLU A 204 14.46 7.78 3.93
CA GLU A 204 15.36 8.43 2.96
C GLU A 204 15.48 7.61 1.68
N GLU A 205 15.61 6.30 1.79
CA GLU A 205 15.67 5.37 0.66
C GLU A 205 14.44 5.44 -0.25
N MET A 206 13.27 5.82 0.29
CA MET A 206 12.08 6.05 -0.50
C MET A 206 12.04 7.44 -1.13
N ARG A 207 12.70 8.44 -0.54
CA ARG A 207 12.74 9.82 -1.04
C ARG A 207 13.69 10.01 -2.21
N GLU A 208 14.85 9.40 -2.20
CA GLU A 208 15.91 9.57 -3.21
C GLU A 208 15.46 9.33 -4.66
N SER A 209 14.43 8.54 -4.88
CA SER A 209 14.03 8.13 -6.23
C SER A 209 13.04 9.09 -6.94
N PHE A 210 12.51 10.09 -6.26
CA PHE A 210 11.53 11.03 -6.84
C PHE A 210 11.81 12.50 -6.50
N MET A 211 12.72 12.79 -5.57
CA MET A 211 13.21 14.16 -5.35
C MET A 211 14.34 14.43 -6.33
N PRO A 212 14.33 15.58 -7.04
CA PRO A 212 15.51 16.00 -7.79
C PRO A 212 16.68 16.10 -6.81
N ALA A 213 17.85 15.61 -7.23
CA ALA A 213 19.08 15.79 -6.45
C ALA A 213 19.15 17.26 -6.02
N ALA A 214 19.29 17.52 -4.73
CA ALA A 214 19.40 18.87 -4.21
C ALA A 214 20.49 19.57 -5.02
N SER A 215 20.11 20.60 -5.76
CA SER A 215 21.02 21.40 -6.57
C SER A 215 22.10 21.91 -5.62
N GLY A 216 23.27 21.32 -5.68
CA GLY A 216 24.44 21.76 -4.91
C GLY A 216 24.77 23.20 -5.26
N THR A 217 24.19 24.13 -4.54
CA THR A 217 24.58 25.56 -4.54
C THR A 217 25.90 25.66 -3.79
N GLY A 218 26.98 25.27 -4.48
CA GLY A 218 28.36 25.48 -4.06
C GLY A 218 29.08 26.26 -5.13
N ALA A 219 28.60 27.46 -5.45
CA ALA A 219 29.40 28.42 -6.18
C ALA A 219 30.57 28.84 -5.27
N ARG A 220 31.70 28.22 -5.42
CA ARG A 220 32.98 28.73 -4.90
C ARG A 220 33.30 29.98 -5.71
N ASN A 221 33.13 31.11 -5.08
CA ASN A 221 33.57 32.41 -5.56
C ASN A 221 35.10 32.46 -5.38
N GLU A 222 35.83 32.02 -6.39
CA GLU A 222 37.28 32.30 -6.46
C GLU A 222 37.49 33.71 -7.06
N SER A 223 37.50 34.69 -6.19
CA SER A 223 38.02 36.02 -6.50
C SER A 223 39.56 35.96 -6.55
N GLY A 224 40.07 35.58 -7.71
CA GLY A 224 41.52 35.68 -8.02
C GLY A 224 41.87 37.11 -8.42
N THR A 225 42.46 37.85 -7.53
CA THR A 225 43.08 39.16 -7.78
C THR A 225 44.32 38.97 -8.67
N PRO A 226 44.48 39.66 -9.79
CA PRO A 226 45.72 39.63 -10.55
C PRO A 226 46.78 40.51 -9.87
N ARG A 227 47.86 39.94 -9.39
CA ARG A 227 49.04 40.66 -8.95
C ARG A 227 49.77 41.24 -10.15
N ASN A 228 49.72 42.56 -10.23
CA ASN A 228 50.60 43.35 -11.08
C ASN A 228 52.07 43.25 -10.63
N ARG A 229 52.97 42.77 -11.49
CA ARG A 229 54.43 42.95 -11.35
C ARG A 229 54.85 43.85 -12.47
N GLY A 230 55.00 45.10 -12.12
CA GLY A 230 55.92 46.01 -12.88
C GLY A 230 57.34 45.68 -12.57
N GLY A 231 58.21 45.72 -13.55
CA GLY A 231 59.61 45.65 -13.45
C GLY A 231 60.22 46.29 -14.68
N LEU A 232 60.86 47.36 -14.46
CA LEU A 232 61.81 48.11 -15.30
C LEU A 232 63.24 47.80 -14.85
N PRO A 233 64.17 48.21 -15.57
CA PRO A 233 64.32 48.89 -16.87
C PRO A 233 64.85 47.98 -17.97
#